data_c887a84045dd21ff59edd30ec8e5db73
#
_entry.id   c887a84045dd21ff59edd30ec8e5db73
#
_cell.length_a   1.000
_cell.length_b   1.000
_cell.length_c   1.000
_cell.angle_alpha   90.00
_cell.angle_beta   90.00
_cell.angle_gamma   90.00
#
_symmetry.space_group_name_H-M   'P 1'
#
loop_
_entity.id
_entity.type
_entity.pdbx_description
1 polymer ?
#
loop_
_entity_poly.entity_id
_entity_poly.type
_entity_poly.pdbx_seq_one_letter_code
_entity_poly.pdbx_strand_id
1 'polypeptide(L)'
;VPDQLLCQAPLEWQALAECVLEAHAQGCRVVAITGARRREGRTTIVQGLARAITAQGRRVLCFNRVADISERSPSDGSGQFDILDDIALVDAGVWFPPGPLRRHVLQEMSLGCDAVLLVRRHDAPCCAARGQAIEAIGLKLLGEVLTFTPGVAECI
;
A
#
# COMPACT_ATOMS: atom_id res chain seq x y z
N VAL A 1 12.40 -1.94 11.93
CA VAL A 1 12.39 -3.30 11.38
C VAL A 1 10.97 -3.84 11.43
N PRO A 2 10.43 -4.46 10.34
CA PRO A 2 9.04 -4.92 10.28
C PRO A 2 8.64 -5.87 11.42
N ASP A 3 9.52 -6.77 11.84
CA ASP A 3 9.24 -7.69 12.94
C ASP A 3 9.00 -6.98 14.27
N GLN A 4 9.79 -5.95 14.51
CA GLN A 4 9.63 -5.15 15.73
C GLN A 4 8.31 -4.39 15.73
N LEU A 5 7.92 -3.85 14.57
CA LEU A 5 6.65 -3.15 14.44
C LEU A 5 5.46 -4.09 14.69
N LEU A 6 5.51 -5.31 14.16
CA LEU A 6 4.47 -6.31 14.41
C LEU A 6 4.38 -6.69 15.88
N CYS A 7 5.51 -6.77 16.57
CA CYS A 7 5.53 -7.05 18.01
C CYS A 7 5.00 -5.88 18.85
N GLN A 8 5.25 -4.65 18.42
CA GLN A 8 4.87 -3.46 19.16
C GLN A 8 3.42 -3.03 18.92
N ALA A 9 2.90 -3.24 17.72
CA ALA A 9 1.56 -2.83 17.34
C ALA A 9 0.81 -3.93 16.56
N PRO A 10 0.68 -5.15 17.10
CA PRO A 10 0.12 -6.27 16.35
C PRO A 10 -1.33 -6.05 15.93
N LEU A 11 -2.12 -5.36 16.73
CA LEU A 11 -3.54 -5.08 16.43
C LEU A 11 -3.68 -4.10 15.26
N GLU A 12 -2.80 -3.12 15.14
CA GLU A 12 -2.81 -2.17 14.04
C GLU A 12 -2.42 -2.84 12.73
N TRP A 13 -1.39 -3.70 12.74
CA TRP A 13 -1.00 -4.47 11.57
C TRP A 13 -2.09 -5.45 11.15
N GLN A 14 -2.74 -6.09 12.11
CA GLN A 14 -3.84 -6.98 11.84
C GLN A 14 -5.03 -6.25 11.21
N ALA A 15 -5.40 -5.09 11.75
CA ALA A 15 -6.49 -4.28 11.22
C ALA A 15 -6.19 -3.81 9.79
N LEU A 16 -4.95 -3.43 9.52
CA LEU A 16 -4.51 -3.02 8.18
C LEU A 16 -4.57 -4.21 7.19
N ALA A 17 -4.09 -5.37 7.61
CA ALA A 17 -4.18 -6.59 6.82
C ALA A 17 -5.62 -6.97 6.50
N GLU A 18 -6.52 -6.90 7.48
CA GLU A 18 -7.94 -7.17 7.30
C GLU A 18 -8.58 -6.22 6.28
N CYS A 19 -8.20 -4.95 6.33
CA CYS A 19 -8.67 -3.95 5.36
C CYS A 19 -8.29 -4.32 3.92
N VAL A 20 -7.05 -4.76 3.71
CA VAL A 20 -6.58 -5.21 2.39
C VAL A 20 -7.27 -6.51 1.96
N LEU A 21 -7.45 -7.45 2.87
CA LEU A 21 -8.13 -8.70 2.59
C LEU A 21 -9.61 -8.50 2.23
N GLU A 22 -10.28 -7.59 2.91
CA GLU A 22 -11.65 -7.21 2.58
C GLU A 22 -11.74 -6.59 1.19
N ALA A 23 -10.82 -5.69 0.87
CA ALA A 23 -10.75 -5.10 -0.47
C ALA A 23 -10.49 -6.16 -1.54
N HIS A 24 -9.63 -7.12 -1.26
CA HIS A 24 -9.37 -8.25 -2.17
C HIS A 24 -10.64 -9.07 -2.40
N ALA A 25 -11.41 -9.34 -1.37
CA ALA A 25 -12.70 -10.03 -1.50
C ALA A 25 -13.69 -9.26 -2.37
N GLN A 26 -13.57 -7.95 -2.44
CA GLN A 26 -14.37 -7.06 -3.30
C GLN A 26 -13.81 -6.91 -4.72
N GLY A 27 -12.71 -7.59 -5.04
CA GLY A 27 -12.10 -7.58 -6.36
C GLY A 27 -10.85 -6.70 -6.51
N CYS A 28 -10.38 -6.05 -5.45
CA CYS A 28 -9.16 -5.25 -5.48
C CYS A 28 -7.93 -6.14 -5.32
N ARG A 29 -7.22 -6.34 -6.39
CA ARG A 29 -6.08 -7.28 -6.42
C ARG A 29 -4.72 -6.62 -6.34
N VAL A 30 -4.63 -5.39 -6.79
CA VAL A 30 -3.41 -4.61 -6.82
C VAL A 30 -3.61 -3.39 -5.93
N VAL A 31 -2.88 -3.35 -4.83
CA VAL A 31 -2.93 -2.26 -3.86
C VAL A 31 -1.64 -1.45 -3.95
N ALA A 32 -1.76 -0.19 -4.31
CA ALA A 32 -0.64 0.75 -4.33
C ALA A 32 -0.48 1.40 -2.95
N ILE A 33 0.75 1.47 -2.49
CA ILE A 33 1.11 2.16 -1.27
C ILE A 33 1.94 3.37 -1.66
N THR A 34 1.41 4.55 -1.41
CA THR A 34 1.99 5.81 -1.91
C THR A 34 1.89 6.92 -0.87
N GLY A 35 2.53 8.03 -1.15
CA GLY A 35 2.53 9.20 -0.28
C GLY A 35 2.99 10.44 -1.02
N ALA A 36 3.34 11.48 -0.26
CA ALA A 36 3.70 12.78 -0.78
C ALA A 36 5.20 13.09 -0.70
N ARG A 37 5.93 12.37 0.12
CA ARG A 37 7.35 12.66 0.38
C ARG A 37 8.16 11.38 0.40
N ARG A 38 9.45 11.50 0.15
CA ARG A 38 10.40 10.43 0.39
C ARG A 38 10.54 10.18 1.89
N ARG A 39 10.93 8.98 2.28
CA ARG A 39 11.21 8.60 3.67
C ARG A 39 10.01 8.77 4.61
N GLU A 40 8.82 8.50 4.10
CA GLU A 40 7.60 8.41 4.92
C GLU A 40 7.35 7.02 5.50
N GLY A 41 8.25 6.08 5.25
CA GLY A 41 8.14 4.71 5.78
C GLY A 41 7.32 3.76 4.91
N ARG A 42 7.09 4.08 3.65
CA ARG A 42 6.30 3.23 2.73
C ARG A 42 6.83 1.81 2.63
N THR A 43 8.14 1.66 2.42
CA THR A 43 8.76 0.34 2.29
C THR A 43 8.55 -0.49 3.56
N THR A 44 8.67 0.13 4.73
CA THR A 44 8.40 -0.53 6.01
C THR A 44 6.94 -0.96 6.11
N ILE A 45 6.00 -0.11 5.66
CA ILE A 45 4.57 -0.44 5.63
C ILE A 45 4.31 -1.61 4.69
N VAL A 46 4.88 -1.59 3.48
CA VAL A 46 4.74 -2.70 2.52
C VAL A 46 5.21 -4.03 3.13
N GLN A 47 6.39 -4.03 3.72
CA GLN A 47 6.98 -5.23 4.31
C GLN A 47 6.18 -5.73 5.51
N GLY A 48 5.80 -4.85 6.43
CA GLY A 48 5.02 -5.21 7.60
C GLY A 48 3.63 -5.70 7.24
N LEU A 49 2.99 -5.05 6.27
CA LEU A 49 1.68 -5.45 5.77
C LEU A 49 1.74 -6.82 5.07
N ALA A 50 2.75 -7.06 4.26
CA ALA A 50 2.96 -8.35 3.60
C ALA A 50 3.10 -9.48 4.62
N ARG A 51 3.87 -9.26 5.69
CA ARG A 51 4.02 -10.23 6.78
C ARG A 51 2.71 -10.48 7.51
N ALA A 52 1.94 -9.43 7.80
CA ALA A 52 0.66 -9.56 8.49
C ALA A 52 -0.37 -10.33 7.64
N ILE A 53 -0.41 -10.09 6.34
CA ILE A 53 -1.30 -10.82 5.43
C ILE A 53 -0.85 -12.29 5.31
N THR A 54 0.45 -12.53 5.18
CA THR A 54 1.01 -13.89 5.13
C THR A 54 0.70 -14.67 6.40
N ALA A 55 0.76 -14.02 7.56
CA ALA A 55 0.41 -14.64 8.85
C ALA A 55 -1.06 -15.09 8.90
N GLN A 56 -1.93 -14.51 8.09
CA GLN A 56 -3.32 -14.92 7.95
C GLN A 56 -3.54 -15.99 6.87
N GLY A 57 -2.47 -16.59 6.36
CA GLY A 57 -2.53 -17.68 5.40
C GLY A 57 -2.75 -17.24 3.95
N ARG A 58 -2.57 -15.98 3.63
CA ARG A 58 -2.75 -15.46 2.26
C ARG A 58 -1.40 -15.18 1.60
N ARG A 59 -1.34 -15.43 0.32
CA ARG A 59 -0.13 -15.17 -0.46
C ARG A 59 -0.09 -13.71 -0.92
N VAL A 60 1.07 -13.06 -0.70
CA VAL A 60 1.30 -11.68 -1.08
C VAL A 60 2.58 -11.60 -1.89
N LEU A 61 2.54 -10.83 -2.97
CA LEU A 61 3.71 -10.50 -3.77
C LEU A 61 3.93 -8.99 -3.70
N CYS A 62 5.18 -8.58 -3.47
CA CYS A 62 5.55 -7.17 -3.37
C CYS A 62 6.31 -6.74 -4.63
N PHE A 63 5.95 -5.58 -5.15
CA PHE A 63 6.52 -5.02 -6.36
C PHE A 63 6.91 -3.56 -6.12
N ASN A 64 7.91 -3.08 -6.85
CA ASN A 64 8.28 -1.67 -6.83
C ASN A 64 7.54 -0.86 -7.91
N ARG A 65 7.01 -1.52 -8.93
CA ARG A 65 6.25 -0.90 -10.02
C ARG A 65 5.13 -1.82 -10.46
N VAL A 66 4.02 -1.23 -10.89
CA VAL A 66 2.88 -1.99 -11.44
C VAL A 66 3.30 -2.81 -12.68
N ALA A 67 4.18 -2.28 -13.51
CA ALA A 67 4.69 -2.98 -14.69
C ALA A 67 5.37 -4.32 -14.35
N ASP A 68 5.99 -4.43 -13.18
CA ASP A 68 6.67 -5.65 -12.75
C ASP A 68 5.70 -6.82 -12.53
N ILE A 69 4.43 -6.56 -12.29
CA ILE A 69 3.39 -7.59 -12.16
C ILE A 69 3.22 -8.34 -13.48
N SER A 70 3.20 -7.62 -14.59
CA SER A 70 3.05 -8.21 -15.92
C SER A 70 4.26 -9.06 -16.32
N GLU A 71 5.46 -8.67 -15.92
CA GLU A 71 6.69 -9.41 -16.20
C GLU A 71 6.75 -10.76 -15.47
N ARG A 72 6.01 -10.91 -14.40
CA ARG A 72 5.86 -12.18 -13.67
C ARG A 72 4.66 -13.00 -14.13
N SER A 73 4.15 -12.74 -15.30
CA SER A 73 2.98 -13.41 -15.84
C SER A 73 3.30 -14.84 -16.37
N PRO A 74 2.29 -15.68 -16.61
CA PRO A 74 2.28 -17.16 -16.56
C PRO A 74 3.25 -17.98 -17.42
N SER A 75 4.20 -17.41 -18.11
CA SER A 75 5.14 -18.17 -18.91
C SER A 75 6.28 -18.87 -18.13
N ASP A 76 6.45 -18.53 -16.84
CA ASP A 76 7.60 -18.96 -16.04
C ASP A 76 7.38 -20.21 -15.16
N GLY A 77 6.16 -20.65 -14.96
CA GLY A 77 5.84 -21.89 -14.25
C GLY A 77 6.11 -21.91 -12.74
N SER A 78 6.82 -20.95 -12.16
CA SER A 78 7.09 -20.93 -10.72
C SER A 78 7.02 -19.51 -10.17
N GLY A 79 6.29 -19.32 -9.07
CA GLY A 79 6.17 -18.03 -8.38
C GLY A 79 5.35 -16.99 -9.11
N GLN A 80 4.43 -17.42 -9.94
CA GLN A 80 3.55 -16.53 -10.70
C GLN A 80 2.51 -15.85 -9.83
N PHE A 81 2.17 -14.61 -10.19
CA PHE A 81 1.04 -13.91 -9.62
C PHE A 81 -0.26 -14.51 -10.15
N ASP A 82 -1.04 -15.10 -9.24
CA ASP A 82 -2.39 -15.56 -9.54
C ASP A 82 -3.36 -14.42 -9.25
N ILE A 83 -3.92 -13.84 -10.28
CA ILE A 83 -4.84 -12.71 -10.17
C ILE A 83 -6.08 -13.02 -9.34
N LEU A 84 -6.46 -14.28 -9.19
CA LEU A 84 -7.63 -14.66 -8.41
C LEU A 84 -7.34 -14.81 -6.92
N ASP A 85 -6.21 -15.37 -6.56
CA ASP A 85 -5.90 -15.73 -5.19
C ASP A 85 -4.82 -14.84 -4.54
N ASP A 86 -3.89 -14.33 -5.32
CA ASP A 86 -2.76 -13.57 -4.81
C ASP A 86 -3.09 -12.08 -4.64
N ILE A 87 -2.41 -11.45 -3.71
CA ILE A 87 -2.50 -10.01 -3.47
C ILE A 87 -1.19 -9.38 -3.92
N ALA A 88 -1.26 -8.35 -4.75
CA ALA A 88 -0.10 -7.56 -5.13
C ALA A 88 -0.05 -6.27 -4.32
N LEU A 89 1.05 -6.07 -3.60
CA LEU A 89 1.36 -4.80 -2.94
C LEU A 89 2.43 -4.09 -3.75
N VAL A 90 2.18 -2.85 -4.12
CA VAL A 90 3.11 -2.04 -4.91
C VAL A 90 3.63 -0.90 -4.06
N ASP A 91 4.95 -0.84 -3.86
CA ASP A 91 5.62 0.32 -3.28
C ASP A 91 5.70 1.38 -4.38
N ALA A 92 4.66 2.19 -4.50
CA ALA A 92 4.41 3.03 -5.66
C ALA A 92 5.17 4.36 -5.66
N GLY A 93 5.95 4.62 -4.62
CA GLY A 93 6.71 5.86 -4.53
C GLY A 93 5.84 7.07 -4.21
N VAL A 94 6.23 8.23 -4.69
CA VAL A 94 5.57 9.51 -4.43
C VAL A 94 4.61 9.84 -5.57
N TRP A 95 3.30 9.82 -5.28
CA TRP A 95 2.27 10.24 -6.23
C TRP A 95 1.86 11.70 -6.05
N PHE A 96 2.14 12.29 -4.90
CA PHE A 96 1.70 13.64 -4.54
C PHE A 96 2.89 14.54 -4.22
N PRO A 97 3.77 14.83 -5.21
CA PRO A 97 4.86 15.76 -5.00
C PRO A 97 4.32 17.17 -4.73
N PRO A 98 5.14 18.07 -4.17
CA PRO A 98 4.73 19.46 -3.95
C PRO A 98 4.18 20.10 -5.23
N GLY A 99 3.11 20.89 -5.07
CA GLY A 99 2.48 21.60 -6.18
C GLY A 99 1.05 21.16 -6.44
N PRO A 100 0.41 21.68 -7.50
CA PRO A 100 -0.98 21.35 -7.81
C PRO A 100 -1.12 19.91 -8.24
N LEU A 101 -2.24 19.28 -7.84
CA LEU A 101 -2.59 17.93 -8.27
C LEU A 101 -2.99 17.95 -9.75
N ARG A 102 -2.35 17.09 -10.53
CA ARG A 102 -2.64 16.93 -11.96
C ARG A 102 -3.31 15.57 -12.17
N ARG A 103 -4.58 15.60 -12.48
CA ARG A 103 -5.39 14.39 -12.62
C ARG A 103 -4.83 13.39 -13.63
N HIS A 104 -4.41 13.86 -14.80
CA HIS A 104 -3.89 12.99 -15.85
C HIS A 104 -2.57 12.31 -15.45
N VAL A 105 -1.71 13.00 -14.69
CA VAL A 105 -0.46 12.42 -14.17
C VAL A 105 -0.78 11.33 -13.14
N LEU A 106 -1.74 11.60 -12.26
CA LEU A 106 -2.18 10.63 -11.27
C LEU A 106 -2.79 9.38 -11.93
N GLN A 107 -3.59 9.58 -12.97
CA GLN A 107 -4.16 8.48 -13.75
C GLN A 107 -3.07 7.62 -14.39
N GLU A 108 -2.03 8.22 -14.95
CA GLU A 108 -0.92 7.49 -15.54
C GLU A 108 -0.14 6.68 -14.49
N MET A 109 0.18 7.30 -13.35
CA MET A 109 0.91 6.62 -12.28
C MET A 109 0.14 5.46 -11.66
N SER A 110 -1.18 5.55 -11.66
CA SER A 110 -2.06 4.58 -11.02
C SER A 110 -2.57 3.48 -11.96
N LEU A 111 -2.16 3.48 -13.23
CA LEU A 111 -2.58 2.45 -14.18
C LEU A 111 -2.28 1.05 -13.66
N GLY A 112 -3.29 0.17 -13.67
CA GLY A 112 -3.18 -1.19 -13.21
C GLY A 112 -3.37 -1.39 -11.71
N CYS A 113 -3.58 -0.32 -10.95
CA CYS A 113 -3.93 -0.40 -9.53
C CYS A 113 -5.45 -0.43 -9.34
N ASP A 114 -5.90 -1.14 -8.32
CA ASP A 114 -7.33 -1.24 -7.96
C ASP A 114 -7.66 -0.42 -6.73
N ALA A 115 -6.74 -0.35 -5.78
CA ALA A 115 -6.91 0.33 -4.52
C ALA A 115 -5.61 1.03 -4.10
N VAL A 116 -5.74 1.98 -3.20
CA VAL A 116 -4.62 2.79 -2.71
C VAL A 116 -4.65 2.89 -1.20
N LEU A 117 -3.49 2.73 -0.60
CA LEU A 117 -3.23 3.03 0.80
C LEU A 117 -2.27 4.22 0.84
N LEU A 118 -2.68 5.30 1.48
CA LEU A 118 -1.84 6.47 1.67
C LEU A 118 -0.96 6.31 2.90
N VAL A 119 0.30 6.71 2.81
CA VAL A 119 1.22 6.75 3.93
C VAL A 119 1.65 8.19 4.17
N ARG A 120 1.61 8.62 5.40
CA ARG A 120 1.99 9.97 5.82
C ARG A 120 2.71 9.90 7.17
N ARG A 121 3.75 10.69 7.33
CA ARG A 121 4.33 10.89 8.67
C ARG A 121 3.31 11.62 9.56
N HIS A 122 3.24 11.26 10.83
CA HIS A 122 2.28 11.87 11.76
C HIS A 122 2.46 13.38 11.89
N ASP A 123 3.69 13.88 11.71
CA ASP A 123 4.05 15.30 11.80
C ASP A 123 3.84 16.08 10.49
N ALA A 124 3.52 15.39 9.40
CA ALA A 124 3.21 16.03 8.13
C ALA A 124 1.75 16.51 8.10
N PRO A 125 1.45 17.63 7.41
CA PRO A 125 0.09 18.12 7.33
C PRO A 125 -0.85 17.14 6.62
N CYS A 126 -2.06 17.01 7.15
CA CYS A 126 -3.12 16.25 6.51
C CYS A 126 -3.63 16.99 5.27
N CYS A 127 -3.88 16.26 4.19
CA CYS A 127 -4.41 16.82 2.96
C CYS A 127 -5.56 15.94 2.44
N ALA A 128 -6.79 16.35 2.70
CA ALA A 128 -7.98 15.63 2.25
C ALA A 128 -8.09 15.56 0.72
N ALA A 129 -7.51 16.53 0.00
CA ALA A 129 -7.53 16.56 -1.45
C ALA A 129 -6.87 15.35 -2.10
N ARG A 130 -5.89 14.72 -1.44
CA ARG A 130 -5.22 13.52 -1.96
C ARG A 130 -6.16 12.33 -2.06
N GLY A 131 -6.91 12.07 -1.00
CA GLY A 131 -7.91 11.01 -0.99
C GLY A 131 -9.02 11.27 -1.99
N GLN A 132 -9.50 12.52 -2.08
CA GLN A 132 -10.51 12.91 -3.05
C GLN A 132 -10.03 12.72 -4.49
N ALA A 133 -8.77 13.05 -4.77
CA ALA A 133 -8.19 12.84 -6.09
C ALA A 133 -8.11 11.37 -6.48
N ILE A 134 -7.77 10.49 -5.55
CA ILE A 134 -7.72 9.05 -5.76
C ILE A 134 -9.12 8.52 -6.09
N GLU A 135 -10.12 8.89 -5.32
CA GLU A 135 -11.50 8.46 -5.57
C GLU A 135 -12.04 9.02 -6.89
N ALA A 136 -11.67 10.25 -7.24
CA ALA A 136 -12.11 10.90 -8.47
C ALA A 136 -11.62 10.20 -9.74
N ILE A 137 -10.50 9.47 -9.68
CA ILE A 137 -10.01 8.67 -10.82
C ILE A 137 -10.49 7.23 -10.80
N GLY A 138 -11.40 6.88 -9.87
CA GLY A 138 -12.04 5.58 -9.83
C GLY A 138 -11.34 4.52 -9.01
N LEU A 139 -10.30 4.88 -8.24
CA LEU A 139 -9.62 3.95 -7.34
C LEU A 139 -10.30 3.93 -5.98
N LYS A 140 -10.24 2.77 -5.32
CA LYS A 140 -10.71 2.64 -3.96
C LYS A 140 -9.63 3.12 -2.99
N LEU A 141 -9.95 4.10 -2.17
CA LEU A 141 -9.08 4.54 -1.08
C LEU A 141 -9.32 3.64 0.14
N LEU A 142 -8.30 2.90 0.56
CA LEU A 142 -8.40 2.01 1.72
C LEU A 142 -8.25 2.79 3.03
N GLY A 143 -7.47 3.85 3.02
CA GLY A 143 -7.24 4.68 4.18
C GLY A 143 -5.88 5.35 4.15
N GLU A 144 -5.53 5.97 5.27
CA GLU A 144 -4.24 6.61 5.46
C GLU A 144 -3.55 6.01 6.68
N VAL A 145 -2.30 5.63 6.51
CA VAL A 145 -1.46 5.10 7.59
C VAL A 145 -0.51 6.20 8.06
N LEU A 146 -0.49 6.44 9.35
CA LEU A 146 0.43 7.39 9.96
C LEU A 146 1.69 6.66 10.43
N THR A 147 2.84 7.16 10.04
CA THR A 147 4.15 6.59 10.41
C THR A 147 4.87 7.50 11.41
N PHE A 148 5.85 6.92 12.10
CA PHE A 148 6.69 7.63 13.07
C PHE A 148 5.87 8.28 14.19
N THR A 149 4.79 7.63 14.64
CA THR A 149 3.96 8.13 15.73
C THR A 149 4.71 8.03 17.05
N PRO A 150 4.64 9.06 17.93
CA PRO A 150 5.40 9.09 19.19
C PRO A 150 5.14 7.90 20.10
N GLY A 151 3.90 7.39 20.15
CA GLY A 151 3.54 6.27 21.01
C GLY A 151 4.27 4.96 20.70
N VAL A 152 4.71 4.77 19.46
CA VAL A 152 5.50 3.59 19.06
C VAL A 152 6.94 3.73 19.53
N ALA A 153 7.49 4.93 19.49
CA ALA A 153 8.85 5.21 19.95
C ALA A 153 8.98 5.12 21.47
N GLU A 154 7.95 5.48 22.21
CA GLU A 154 7.95 5.47 23.69
C GLU A 154 7.80 4.06 24.27
N CYS A 155 7.28 3.12 23.53
CA CYS A 155 7.13 1.72 23.95
C CYS A 155 8.41 0.89 23.83
N ILE A 156 9.46 1.50 23.32
CA ILE A 156 10.77 0.89 23.19
C ILE A 156 11.64 1.30 24.37
#